data_1c2312d5cb0beefbdd7a94a3be1f7a99
#
_entry.id   1c2312d5cb0beefbdd7a94a3be1f7a99
#
_cell.length_a   1.000
_cell.length_b   1.000
_cell.length_c   1.000
_cell.angle_alpha   90.00
_cell.angle_beta   90.00
_cell.angle_gamma   90.00
#
_symmetry.space_group_name_H-M   'P 1'
#
loop_
_entity.id
_entity.type
_entity.pdbx_description
1 polymer ?
#
loop_
_entity_poly.entity_id
_entity_poly.type
_entity_poly.pdbx_seq_one_letter_code
_entity_poly.pdbx_strand_id
1 'polypeptide(L)'
;MTDGAEGTGPAMRSAVRETYGPGDLGGQPIFGGGFINFGYWRAVDLDRPLGEAERIRSQEDLYRHVLGAAGPRPGAKVLEVGCGLGMGCAVMLREYGSAAVTGMDIHPQQLSRARAAHAELLRGEPERLRLVQGAAERMPFEDGEFDVVISVEAAQHFPDLGAFAAQTARVLRPGGRAAVASFFTVDDAPDRPGHLARLLETFDSGLDIARPVTALTDAFTAAGLTHVSATSIGPHVWPAWDRWLARWWTPDTWPRNFLRAYQEGILDYYVVTADRPR
;
A
#
# COMPACT_ATOMS: atom_id res chain seq x y z
N MET A 1 -17.71 25.37 -31.50
CA MET A 1 -17.82 25.21 -30.04
C MET A 1 -17.89 23.70 -29.76
N THR A 2 -16.73 23.11 -29.52
CA THR A 2 -16.63 21.71 -29.13
C THR A 2 -16.35 21.73 -27.64
N ASP A 3 -17.41 21.47 -26.89
CA ASP A 3 -17.39 21.33 -25.43
C ASP A 3 -16.54 20.10 -25.09
N GLY A 4 -15.35 20.35 -24.55
CA GLY A 4 -14.46 19.31 -24.09
C GLY A 4 -15.08 18.64 -22.86
N ALA A 5 -15.50 17.40 -23.01
CA ALA A 5 -15.80 16.53 -21.87
C ALA A 5 -14.52 16.38 -21.04
N GLU A 6 -14.34 17.24 -20.06
CA GLU A 6 -13.36 17.02 -18.99
C GLU A 6 -13.70 15.69 -18.32
N GLY A 7 -12.79 14.72 -18.48
CA GLY A 7 -12.96 13.38 -17.97
C GLY A 7 -13.19 13.40 -16.46
N THR A 8 -14.33 12.87 -16.04
CA THR A 8 -14.68 12.62 -14.63
C THR A 8 -13.84 11.49 -14.04
N GLY A 9 -12.50 11.64 -14.08
CA GLY A 9 -11.59 10.78 -13.32
C GLY A 9 -11.80 10.99 -11.81
N PRO A 10 -11.42 10.02 -10.99
CA PRO A 10 -11.53 10.15 -9.54
C PRO A 10 -10.74 11.38 -9.06
N ALA A 11 -11.29 12.14 -8.11
CA ALA A 11 -10.64 13.32 -7.55
C ALA A 11 -9.38 12.90 -6.77
N MET A 12 -8.21 13.18 -7.34
CA MET A 12 -6.91 12.86 -6.72
C MET A 12 -6.43 14.06 -5.90
N ARG A 13 -5.99 13.81 -4.66
CA ARG A 13 -5.41 14.85 -3.80
C ARG A 13 -4.14 15.42 -4.41
N SER A 14 -3.92 16.74 -4.29
CA SER A 14 -2.76 17.45 -4.88
C SER A 14 -1.43 16.85 -4.42
N ALA A 15 -1.26 16.60 -3.11
CA ALA A 15 -0.04 16.00 -2.56
C ALA A 15 0.27 14.63 -3.19
N VAL A 16 -0.73 13.77 -3.38
CA VAL A 16 -0.57 12.47 -4.09
C VAL A 16 -0.16 12.68 -5.54
N ARG A 17 -0.82 13.63 -6.23
CA ARG A 17 -0.52 13.95 -7.64
C ARG A 17 0.92 14.41 -7.84
N GLU A 18 1.42 15.26 -6.97
CA GLU A 18 2.78 15.82 -7.07
C GLU A 18 3.83 14.78 -6.73
N THR A 19 3.65 14.03 -5.63
CA THR A 19 4.62 13.06 -5.13
C THR A 19 4.80 11.86 -6.07
N TYR A 20 3.71 11.29 -6.55
CA TYR A 20 3.75 10.07 -7.39
C TYR A 20 3.73 10.36 -8.89
N GLY A 21 3.56 11.61 -9.27
CA GLY A 21 3.63 12.07 -10.65
C GLY A 21 5.03 12.54 -11.03
N PRO A 22 5.29 13.88 -11.02
CA PRO A 22 6.60 14.42 -11.40
C PRO A 22 7.74 13.99 -10.47
N GLY A 23 7.46 13.77 -9.19
CA GLY A 23 8.44 13.42 -8.18
C GLY A 23 9.06 12.03 -8.36
N ASP A 24 8.40 11.13 -9.09
CA ASP A 24 8.84 9.74 -9.34
C ASP A 24 9.48 9.06 -8.11
N LEU A 25 8.71 8.98 -7.04
CA LEU A 25 9.20 8.47 -5.75
C LEU A 25 9.85 7.08 -5.88
N GLY A 26 9.32 6.22 -6.76
CA GLY A 26 9.88 4.89 -7.03
C GLY A 26 11.27 4.89 -7.66
N GLY A 27 11.67 6.00 -8.29
CA GLY A 27 13.02 6.21 -8.85
C GLY A 27 14.06 6.67 -7.83
N GLN A 28 13.64 6.98 -6.60
CA GLN A 28 14.57 7.43 -5.56
C GLN A 28 15.41 6.25 -5.02
N PRO A 29 16.73 6.45 -4.75
CA PRO A 29 17.61 5.38 -4.28
C PRO A 29 17.20 4.71 -2.98
N ILE A 30 16.37 5.35 -2.17
CA ILE A 30 15.82 4.79 -0.93
C ILE A 30 14.80 3.67 -1.20
N PHE A 31 14.17 3.68 -2.41
CA PHE A 31 13.22 2.68 -2.86
C PHE A 31 13.84 1.83 -3.96
N GLY A 32 14.56 0.78 -3.59
CA GLY A 32 15.22 -0.12 -4.55
C GLY A 32 14.22 -0.94 -5.38
N GLY A 33 14.61 -1.34 -6.59
CA GLY A 33 13.88 -2.29 -7.41
C GLY A 33 12.49 -1.85 -7.89
N GLY A 34 12.15 -0.56 -7.81
CA GLY A 34 10.85 -0.03 -8.22
C GLY A 34 9.72 -0.22 -7.20
N PHE A 35 9.99 -0.82 -6.05
CA PHE A 35 9.03 -0.87 -4.96
C PHE A 35 8.97 0.46 -4.21
N ILE A 36 7.78 0.85 -3.76
CA ILE A 36 7.57 2.03 -2.91
C ILE A 36 6.93 1.56 -1.61
N ASN A 37 7.73 0.97 -0.72
CA ASN A 37 7.32 0.56 0.61
C ASN A 37 8.50 0.52 1.58
N PHE A 38 8.25 0.53 2.89
CA PHE A 38 9.29 0.57 3.92
C PHE A 38 9.99 -0.77 4.17
N GLY A 39 9.40 -1.86 3.65
CA GLY A 39 9.95 -3.20 3.77
C GLY A 39 9.61 -3.92 5.08
N TYR A 40 9.65 -5.24 5.02
CA TYR A 40 9.56 -6.14 6.18
C TYR A 40 10.90 -6.85 6.35
N TRP A 41 11.64 -6.48 7.39
CA TRP A 41 13.06 -6.79 7.53
C TRP A 41 13.37 -8.00 8.42
N ARG A 42 12.34 -8.74 8.84
CA ARG A 42 12.51 -9.85 9.78
C ARG A 42 13.54 -10.90 9.36
N ALA A 43 13.66 -11.15 8.07
CA ALA A 43 14.57 -12.15 7.50
C ALA A 43 15.93 -11.56 7.05
N VAL A 44 16.13 -10.25 7.24
CA VAL A 44 17.37 -9.56 6.87
C VAL A 44 18.30 -9.51 8.09
N ASP A 45 19.56 -9.93 7.89
CA ASP A 45 20.59 -9.84 8.93
C ASP A 45 21.03 -8.36 9.08
N LEU A 46 20.54 -7.73 10.15
CA LEU A 46 20.83 -6.34 10.44
C LEU A 46 22.25 -6.11 11.00
N ASP A 47 22.98 -7.13 11.40
CA ASP A 47 24.35 -6.99 11.88
C ASP A 47 25.36 -6.80 10.72
N ARG A 48 24.92 -7.04 9.50
CA ARG A 48 25.71 -6.80 8.28
C ARG A 48 25.40 -5.44 7.64
N PRO A 49 26.33 -4.91 6.83
CA PRO A 49 26.03 -3.75 5.99
C PRO A 49 24.82 -4.03 5.08
N LEU A 50 23.86 -3.10 5.06
CA LEU A 50 22.70 -3.20 4.20
C LEU A 50 23.05 -2.71 2.79
N GLY A 51 22.82 -3.54 1.78
CA GLY A 51 22.94 -3.20 0.38
C GLY A 51 21.57 -3.06 -0.32
N GLU A 52 21.59 -2.82 -1.62
CA GLU A 52 20.39 -2.72 -2.43
C GLU A 52 19.62 -4.07 -2.49
N ALA A 53 20.36 -5.19 -2.50
CA ALA A 53 19.75 -6.52 -2.51
C ALA A 53 18.92 -6.79 -1.24
N GLU A 54 19.44 -6.42 -0.05
CA GLU A 54 18.70 -6.53 1.21
C GLU A 54 17.50 -5.60 1.23
N ARG A 55 17.63 -4.41 0.63
CA ARG A 55 16.53 -3.47 0.50
C ARG A 55 15.40 -4.02 -0.36
N ILE A 56 15.71 -4.48 -1.57
CA ILE A 56 14.72 -5.10 -2.48
C ILE A 56 14.07 -6.30 -1.79
N ARG A 57 14.87 -7.18 -1.18
CA ARG A 57 14.35 -8.33 -0.44
C ARG A 57 13.36 -7.94 0.64
N SER A 58 13.69 -6.92 1.46
CA SER A 58 12.78 -6.47 2.51
C SER A 58 11.45 -5.97 1.97
N GLN A 59 11.47 -5.30 0.80
CA GLN A 59 10.27 -4.81 0.13
C GLN A 59 9.41 -5.94 -0.44
N GLU A 60 10.04 -6.94 -1.07
CA GLU A 60 9.36 -8.16 -1.48
C GLU A 60 8.82 -8.96 -0.28
N ASP A 61 9.58 -9.03 0.82
CA ASP A 61 9.17 -9.74 2.04
C ASP A 61 7.95 -9.09 2.71
N LEU A 62 7.75 -7.75 2.55
CA LEU A 62 6.50 -7.12 2.97
C LEU A 62 5.30 -7.65 2.16
N TYR A 63 5.43 -7.77 0.84
CA TYR A 63 4.40 -8.39 0.01
C TYR A 63 4.15 -9.86 0.38
N ARG A 64 5.22 -10.64 0.59
CA ARG A 64 5.10 -12.04 1.03
C ARG A 64 4.39 -12.15 2.37
N HIS A 65 4.65 -11.24 3.29
CA HIS A 65 3.99 -11.20 4.60
C HIS A 65 2.50 -10.88 4.47
N VAL A 66 2.13 -9.86 3.69
CA VAL A 66 0.73 -9.48 3.41
C VAL A 66 -0.01 -10.60 2.69
N LEU A 67 0.60 -11.19 1.67
CA LEU A 67 0.01 -12.30 0.93
C LEU A 67 -0.13 -13.56 1.79
N GLY A 68 0.83 -13.82 2.68
CA GLY A 68 0.71 -14.88 3.69
C GLY A 68 -0.50 -14.68 4.60
N ALA A 69 -0.78 -13.43 5.00
CA ALA A 69 -1.96 -13.08 5.80
C ALA A 69 -3.27 -13.15 4.98
N ALA A 70 -3.23 -12.77 3.71
CA ALA A 70 -4.38 -12.88 2.80
C ALA A 70 -4.69 -14.32 2.39
N GLY A 71 -3.68 -15.19 2.30
CA GLY A 71 -3.82 -16.61 1.99
C GLY A 71 -4.42 -16.91 0.61
N PRO A 72 -3.94 -16.30 -0.49
CA PRO A 72 -4.47 -16.58 -1.82
C PRO A 72 -4.26 -18.06 -2.18
N ARG A 73 -5.29 -18.69 -2.72
CA ARG A 73 -5.19 -20.05 -3.25
C ARG A 73 -4.59 -20.01 -4.66
N PRO A 74 -3.92 -21.07 -5.12
CA PRO A 74 -3.55 -21.18 -6.53
C PRO A 74 -4.78 -20.98 -7.43
N GLY A 75 -4.62 -20.19 -8.47
CA GLY A 75 -5.73 -19.82 -9.36
C GLY A 75 -6.61 -18.67 -8.86
N ALA A 76 -6.27 -18.02 -7.73
CA ALA A 76 -7.01 -16.88 -7.22
C ALA A 76 -6.92 -15.65 -8.15
N LYS A 77 -8.01 -14.89 -8.23
CA LYS A 77 -8.03 -13.54 -8.80
C LYS A 77 -7.74 -12.53 -7.69
N VAL A 78 -6.67 -11.77 -7.85
CA VAL A 78 -6.20 -10.83 -6.83
C VAL A 78 -6.29 -9.40 -7.34
N LEU A 79 -6.80 -8.48 -6.51
CA LEU A 79 -6.75 -7.04 -6.72
C LEU A 79 -5.73 -6.42 -5.77
N GLU A 80 -4.82 -5.61 -6.32
CA GLU A 80 -3.98 -4.69 -5.55
C GLU A 80 -4.49 -3.26 -5.70
N VAL A 81 -4.86 -2.62 -4.59
CA VAL A 81 -5.34 -1.23 -4.54
C VAL A 81 -4.20 -0.30 -4.16
N GLY A 82 -3.86 0.65 -5.04
CA GLY A 82 -2.66 1.48 -4.94
C GLY A 82 -1.41 0.73 -5.38
N CYS A 83 -1.45 0.11 -6.56
CA CYS A 83 -0.37 -0.78 -7.02
C CYS A 83 0.93 -0.06 -7.46
N GLY A 84 0.92 1.27 -7.59
CA GLY A 84 2.08 2.03 -8.04
C GLY A 84 2.67 1.48 -9.35
N LEU A 85 3.93 1.07 -9.32
CA LEU A 85 4.63 0.47 -10.46
C LEU A 85 4.27 -1.00 -10.73
N GLY A 86 3.35 -1.59 -9.95
CA GLY A 86 2.91 -2.98 -10.14
C GLY A 86 3.94 -4.04 -9.72
N MET A 87 4.93 -3.66 -8.93
CA MET A 87 5.95 -4.62 -8.47
C MET A 87 5.36 -5.70 -7.57
N GLY A 88 4.37 -5.36 -6.73
CA GLY A 88 3.60 -6.33 -5.95
C GLY A 88 2.81 -7.29 -6.82
N CYS A 89 2.18 -6.79 -7.90
CA CYS A 89 1.49 -7.63 -8.88
C CYS A 89 2.44 -8.68 -9.48
N ALA A 90 3.69 -8.31 -9.81
CA ALA A 90 4.67 -9.25 -10.33
C ALA A 90 5.07 -10.32 -9.31
N VAL A 91 5.22 -9.96 -8.02
CA VAL A 91 5.47 -10.94 -6.93
C VAL A 91 4.32 -11.96 -6.85
N MET A 92 3.07 -11.49 -6.90
CA MET A 92 1.88 -12.37 -6.84
C MET A 92 1.84 -13.37 -7.99
N LEU A 93 2.11 -12.92 -9.20
CA LEU A 93 2.12 -13.79 -10.39
C LEU A 93 3.27 -14.80 -10.36
N ARG A 94 4.44 -14.37 -9.87
CA ARG A 94 5.65 -15.22 -9.85
C ARG A 94 5.59 -16.27 -8.74
N GLU A 95 5.11 -15.92 -7.55
CA GLU A 95 5.32 -16.74 -6.35
C GLU A 95 4.06 -17.43 -5.84
N TYR A 96 2.86 -16.91 -6.13
CA TYR A 96 1.61 -17.42 -5.55
C TYR A 96 0.71 -18.16 -6.53
N GLY A 97 1.12 -18.30 -7.79
CA GLY A 97 0.32 -19.01 -8.79
C GLY A 97 -1.06 -18.40 -9.02
N SER A 98 -1.22 -17.09 -8.80
CA SER A 98 -2.48 -16.38 -9.07
C SER A 98 -2.88 -16.56 -10.54
N ALA A 99 -4.19 -16.80 -10.77
CA ALA A 99 -4.70 -16.94 -12.15
C ALA A 99 -4.62 -15.60 -12.87
N ALA A 100 -4.99 -14.53 -12.19
CA ALA A 100 -4.92 -13.17 -12.68
C ALA A 100 -4.70 -12.18 -11.54
N VAL A 101 -3.94 -11.14 -11.80
CA VAL A 101 -3.73 -10.02 -10.89
C VAL A 101 -4.18 -8.74 -11.58
N THR A 102 -4.98 -7.96 -10.87
CA THR A 102 -5.35 -6.61 -11.28
C THR A 102 -4.65 -5.62 -10.36
N GLY A 103 -3.80 -4.77 -10.90
CA GLY A 103 -3.26 -3.60 -10.22
C GLY A 103 -4.15 -2.39 -10.51
N MET A 104 -4.65 -1.74 -9.47
CA MET A 104 -5.40 -0.48 -9.59
C MET A 104 -4.62 0.64 -8.91
N ASP A 105 -4.51 1.76 -9.59
CA ASP A 105 -3.93 2.98 -9.04
C ASP A 105 -4.71 4.21 -9.50
N ILE A 106 -4.78 5.23 -8.64
CA ILE A 106 -5.44 6.48 -8.99
C ILE A 106 -4.58 7.31 -9.95
N HIS A 107 -3.25 7.13 -9.89
CA HIS A 107 -2.30 7.98 -10.60
C HIS A 107 -1.96 7.44 -12.01
N PRO A 108 -2.35 8.14 -13.10
CA PRO A 108 -2.13 7.64 -14.46
C PRO A 108 -0.65 7.51 -14.83
N GLN A 109 0.25 8.35 -14.27
CA GLN A 109 1.69 8.22 -14.52
C GLN A 109 2.28 6.98 -13.86
N GLN A 110 1.83 6.59 -12.67
CA GLN A 110 2.23 5.32 -12.05
C GLN A 110 1.84 4.14 -12.93
N LEU A 111 0.61 4.12 -13.43
CA LEU A 111 0.16 3.07 -14.36
C LEU A 111 0.91 3.08 -15.70
N SER A 112 1.32 4.25 -16.19
CA SER A 112 2.18 4.34 -17.38
C SER A 112 3.54 3.70 -17.14
N ARG A 113 4.18 4.00 -15.99
CA ARG A 113 5.44 3.38 -15.59
C ARG A 113 5.29 1.88 -15.36
N ALA A 114 4.19 1.45 -14.70
CA ALA A 114 3.87 0.03 -14.50
C ALA A 114 3.74 -0.71 -15.84
N ARG A 115 3.05 -0.14 -16.83
CA ARG A 115 2.95 -0.74 -18.17
C ARG A 115 4.31 -0.86 -18.86
N ALA A 116 5.19 0.11 -18.69
CA ALA A 116 6.54 0.05 -19.22
C ALA A 116 7.38 -1.03 -18.51
N ALA A 117 7.32 -1.09 -17.18
CA ALA A 117 8.06 -2.07 -16.37
C ALA A 117 7.63 -3.52 -16.65
N HIS A 118 6.34 -3.75 -16.94
CA HIS A 118 5.77 -5.08 -17.17
C HIS A 118 5.39 -5.34 -18.65
N ALA A 119 6.02 -4.63 -19.60
CA ALA A 119 5.65 -4.68 -21.01
C ALA A 119 5.73 -6.08 -21.63
N GLU A 120 6.70 -6.89 -21.20
CA GLU A 120 6.85 -8.29 -21.70
C GLU A 120 5.70 -9.17 -21.21
N LEU A 121 5.36 -9.08 -19.92
CA LEU A 121 4.25 -9.82 -19.33
C LEU A 121 2.92 -9.43 -19.98
N LEU A 122 2.68 -8.13 -20.15
CA LEU A 122 1.45 -7.61 -20.78
C LEU A 122 1.31 -8.00 -22.25
N ARG A 123 2.41 -8.25 -22.97
CA ARG A 123 2.38 -8.75 -24.36
C ARG A 123 2.23 -10.25 -24.44
N GLY A 124 2.90 -10.99 -23.55
CA GLY A 124 2.95 -12.46 -23.59
C GLY A 124 1.74 -13.12 -22.92
N GLU A 125 1.27 -12.55 -21.83
CA GLU A 125 0.20 -13.11 -20.99
C GLU A 125 -0.77 -11.99 -20.54
N PRO A 126 -1.47 -11.31 -21.49
CA PRO A 126 -2.27 -10.11 -21.19
C PRO A 126 -3.45 -10.38 -20.24
N GLU A 127 -3.90 -11.62 -20.13
CA GLU A 127 -4.98 -12.03 -19.22
C GLU A 127 -4.50 -12.18 -17.76
N ARG A 128 -3.19 -12.30 -17.54
CA ARG A 128 -2.64 -12.52 -16.20
C ARG A 128 -2.41 -11.22 -15.42
N LEU A 129 -2.11 -10.11 -16.10
CA LEU A 129 -1.93 -8.80 -15.48
C LEU A 129 -2.82 -7.76 -16.15
N ARG A 130 -3.70 -7.14 -15.37
CA ARG A 130 -4.51 -6.00 -15.77
C ARG A 130 -4.13 -4.77 -14.96
N LEU A 131 -3.90 -3.63 -15.60
CA LEU A 131 -3.59 -2.35 -14.95
C LEU A 131 -4.72 -1.36 -15.23
N VAL A 132 -5.41 -0.93 -14.17
CA VAL A 132 -6.65 -0.14 -14.22
C VAL A 132 -6.52 1.15 -13.43
N GLN A 133 -6.97 2.27 -14.00
CA GLN A 133 -7.08 3.51 -13.25
C GLN A 133 -8.37 3.53 -12.44
N GLY A 134 -8.27 3.82 -11.14
CA GLY A 134 -9.41 3.90 -10.24
C GLY A 134 -9.03 4.44 -8.88
N ALA A 135 -10.01 4.98 -8.15
CA ALA A 135 -9.87 5.38 -6.76
C ALA A 135 -10.30 4.25 -5.82
N ALA A 136 -9.64 4.17 -4.67
CA ALA A 136 -9.99 3.20 -3.63
C ALA A 136 -11.45 3.31 -3.17
N GLU A 137 -11.99 4.52 -3.18
CA GLU A 137 -13.35 4.84 -2.78
C GLU A 137 -14.42 4.54 -3.86
N ARG A 138 -13.98 4.25 -5.09
CA ARG A 138 -14.87 3.95 -6.23
C ARG A 138 -14.16 3.04 -7.22
N MET A 139 -14.13 1.74 -6.92
CA MET A 139 -13.45 0.74 -7.73
C MET A 139 -14.27 0.37 -8.97
N PRO A 140 -13.70 0.43 -10.20
CA PRO A 140 -14.42 0.16 -11.44
C PRO A 140 -14.48 -1.35 -11.75
N PHE A 141 -14.94 -2.15 -10.79
CA PHE A 141 -15.03 -3.61 -10.88
C PHE A 141 -16.43 -4.10 -10.51
N GLU A 142 -16.76 -5.30 -10.98
CA GLU A 142 -18.02 -5.97 -10.67
C GLU A 142 -18.06 -6.46 -9.22
N ASP A 143 -19.27 -6.69 -8.71
CA ASP A 143 -19.48 -7.29 -7.40
C ASP A 143 -18.92 -8.72 -7.37
N GLY A 144 -18.12 -9.04 -6.36
CA GLY A 144 -17.58 -10.39 -6.20
C GLY A 144 -16.54 -10.81 -7.25
N GLU A 145 -15.89 -9.87 -7.91
CA GLU A 145 -14.92 -10.16 -8.99
C GLU A 145 -13.63 -10.82 -8.46
N PHE A 146 -13.23 -10.58 -7.22
CA PHE A 146 -11.95 -10.99 -6.68
C PHE A 146 -12.04 -11.97 -5.51
N ASP A 147 -11.07 -12.88 -5.44
CA ASP A 147 -10.83 -13.78 -4.31
C ASP A 147 -10.16 -13.07 -3.14
N VAL A 148 -9.21 -12.20 -3.49
CA VAL A 148 -8.37 -11.47 -2.54
C VAL A 148 -8.24 -10.02 -2.97
N VAL A 149 -8.31 -9.11 -2.01
CA VAL A 149 -7.98 -7.68 -2.17
C VAL A 149 -6.81 -7.37 -1.25
N ILE A 150 -5.73 -6.81 -1.79
CA ILE A 150 -4.63 -6.28 -0.99
C ILE A 150 -4.41 -4.80 -1.24
N SER A 151 -3.78 -4.13 -0.27
CA SER A 151 -3.24 -2.78 -0.40
C SER A 151 -1.97 -2.69 0.44
N VAL A 152 -0.87 -2.26 -0.17
CA VAL A 152 0.43 -2.15 0.51
C VAL A 152 0.95 -0.73 0.40
N GLU A 153 1.04 -0.04 1.54
CA GLU A 153 1.46 1.36 1.66
C GLU A 153 0.73 2.34 0.73
N ALA A 154 -0.60 2.22 0.69
CA ALA A 154 -1.47 3.15 -0.01
C ALA A 154 -2.61 3.67 0.88
N ALA A 155 -3.07 2.90 1.88
CA ALA A 155 -4.23 3.24 2.70
C ALA A 155 -4.06 4.53 3.54
N GLN A 156 -2.84 4.91 3.89
CA GLN A 156 -2.52 6.19 4.55
C GLN A 156 -2.87 7.41 3.69
N HIS A 157 -3.02 7.22 2.38
CA HIS A 157 -3.38 8.30 1.44
C HIS A 157 -4.87 8.36 1.13
N PHE A 158 -5.66 7.32 1.44
CA PHE A 158 -7.07 7.27 1.04
C PHE A 158 -7.88 8.32 1.81
N PRO A 159 -8.61 9.22 1.15
CA PRO A 159 -9.41 10.24 1.82
C PRO A 159 -10.57 9.65 2.65
N ASP A 160 -11.16 8.54 2.23
CA ASP A 160 -12.32 7.91 2.88
C ASP A 160 -12.11 6.40 3.05
N LEU A 161 -11.74 5.97 4.27
CA LEU A 161 -11.59 4.55 4.60
C LEU A 161 -12.93 3.81 4.66
N GLY A 162 -14.03 4.49 4.95
CA GLY A 162 -15.37 3.89 4.93
C GLY A 162 -15.80 3.50 3.52
N ALA A 163 -15.62 4.41 2.56
CA ALA A 163 -15.88 4.13 1.15
C ALA A 163 -14.93 3.05 0.60
N PHE A 164 -13.63 3.09 0.96
CA PHE A 164 -12.68 2.02 0.61
C PHE A 164 -13.12 0.66 1.14
N ALA A 165 -13.55 0.59 2.41
CA ALA A 165 -14.02 -0.64 3.03
C ALA A 165 -15.29 -1.18 2.35
N ALA A 166 -16.25 -0.31 2.04
CA ALA A 166 -17.47 -0.67 1.33
C ALA A 166 -17.16 -1.22 -0.09
N GLN A 167 -16.24 -0.58 -0.82
CA GLN A 167 -15.81 -1.07 -2.12
C GLN A 167 -15.06 -2.40 -2.01
N THR A 168 -14.18 -2.55 -1.01
CA THR A 168 -13.48 -3.82 -0.75
C THR A 168 -14.45 -4.95 -0.48
N ALA A 169 -15.46 -4.72 0.38
CA ALA A 169 -16.51 -5.70 0.65
C ALA A 169 -17.32 -6.06 -0.60
N ARG A 170 -17.60 -5.08 -1.46
CA ARG A 170 -18.37 -5.26 -2.70
C ARG A 170 -17.62 -6.11 -3.72
N VAL A 171 -16.35 -5.80 -3.98
CA VAL A 171 -15.58 -6.46 -5.04
C VAL A 171 -15.01 -7.82 -4.64
N LEU A 172 -14.87 -8.10 -3.34
CA LEU A 172 -14.55 -9.44 -2.86
C LEU A 172 -15.71 -10.39 -3.11
N ARG A 173 -15.45 -11.61 -3.55
CA ARG A 173 -16.48 -12.66 -3.58
C ARG A 173 -16.86 -13.14 -2.16
N PRO A 174 -18.03 -13.74 -1.95
CA PRO A 174 -18.32 -14.42 -0.70
C PRO A 174 -17.23 -15.42 -0.32
N GLY A 175 -16.72 -15.34 0.91
CA GLY A 175 -15.56 -16.11 1.38
C GLY A 175 -14.20 -15.62 0.91
N GLY A 176 -14.15 -14.46 0.26
CA GLY A 176 -12.90 -13.76 -0.10
C GLY A 176 -12.30 -13.03 1.10
N ARG A 177 -11.04 -12.58 0.97
CA ARG A 177 -10.26 -11.98 2.07
C ARG A 177 -9.56 -10.70 1.62
N ALA A 178 -9.55 -9.70 2.52
CA ALA A 178 -8.75 -8.49 2.39
C ALA A 178 -7.52 -8.54 3.29
N ALA A 179 -6.39 -7.95 2.84
CA ALA A 179 -5.22 -7.66 3.67
C ALA A 179 -4.62 -6.31 3.29
N VAL A 180 -4.49 -5.42 4.26
CA VAL A 180 -3.97 -4.06 4.09
C VAL A 180 -2.75 -3.86 4.98
N ALA A 181 -1.63 -3.50 4.39
CA ALA A 181 -0.42 -3.12 5.13
C ALA A 181 -0.20 -1.62 5.01
N SER A 182 -0.17 -0.93 6.12
CA SER A 182 0.06 0.51 6.19
C SER A 182 0.41 0.94 7.60
N PHE A 183 0.82 2.19 7.75
CA PHE A 183 1.04 2.80 9.05
C PHE A 183 -0.14 3.67 9.46
N PHE A 184 -0.41 3.67 10.77
CA PHE A 184 -1.52 4.38 11.39
C PHE A 184 -1.08 4.93 12.75
N THR A 185 -1.80 5.91 13.30
CA THR A 185 -1.63 6.26 14.71
C THR A 185 -2.10 5.10 15.58
N VAL A 186 -1.47 4.97 16.75
CA VAL A 186 -1.80 3.88 17.69
C VAL A 186 -3.15 4.12 18.39
N ASP A 187 -3.57 5.39 18.47
CA ASP A 187 -4.81 5.84 19.06
C ASP A 187 -5.38 7.07 18.32
N ASP A 188 -6.53 7.58 18.75
CA ASP A 188 -7.25 8.74 18.22
C ASP A 188 -7.04 10.02 19.04
N ALA A 189 -5.96 10.13 19.81
CA ALA A 189 -5.70 11.30 20.62
C ALA A 189 -5.66 12.58 19.75
N PRO A 190 -6.34 13.68 20.19
CA PRO A 190 -6.57 14.86 19.34
C PRO A 190 -5.29 15.57 18.87
N ASP A 191 -4.19 15.39 19.58
CA ASP A 191 -2.89 15.99 19.29
C ASP A 191 -2.07 15.20 18.27
N ARG A 192 -2.46 13.95 17.94
CA ARG A 192 -1.71 13.07 17.02
C ARG A 192 -1.44 13.69 15.65
N PRO A 193 -2.44 14.29 14.94
CA PRO A 193 -2.18 14.91 13.65
C PRO A 193 -1.15 16.04 13.72
N GLY A 194 -1.28 16.93 14.70
CA GLY A 194 -0.34 18.04 14.90
C GLY A 194 1.06 17.57 15.34
N HIS A 195 1.15 16.48 16.09
CA HIS A 195 2.42 15.91 16.50
C HIS A 195 3.14 15.27 15.30
N LEU A 196 2.44 14.46 14.49
CA LEU A 196 3.00 13.86 13.29
C LEU A 196 3.42 14.91 12.25
N ALA A 197 2.63 15.97 12.05
CA ALA A 197 2.99 17.05 11.13
C ALA A 197 4.30 17.75 11.53
N ARG A 198 4.57 17.90 12.82
CA ARG A 198 5.86 18.45 13.28
C ARG A 198 7.05 17.52 13.09
N LEU A 199 6.85 16.22 13.08
CA LEU A 199 7.91 15.22 12.94
C LEU A 199 8.17 14.84 11.48
N LEU A 200 7.11 14.73 10.67
CA LEU A 200 7.12 14.08 9.36
C LEU A 200 6.52 15.01 8.30
N GLU A 201 7.32 15.37 7.31
CA GLU A 201 6.92 16.26 6.21
C GLU A 201 5.74 15.69 5.41
N THR A 202 5.62 14.35 5.31
CA THR A 202 4.51 13.71 4.61
C THR A 202 3.15 13.97 5.28
N PHE A 203 3.11 14.12 6.60
CA PHE A 203 1.91 14.54 7.32
C PHE A 203 1.68 16.06 7.28
N ASP A 204 2.74 16.86 7.30
CA ASP A 204 2.66 18.32 7.20
C ASP A 204 2.16 18.76 5.81
N SER A 205 2.69 18.17 4.76
CA SER A 205 2.23 18.40 3.38
C SER A 205 0.84 17.84 3.08
N GLY A 206 0.29 17.05 4.00
CA GLY A 206 -0.97 16.35 3.81
C GLY A 206 -0.90 15.21 2.80
N LEU A 207 0.28 14.67 2.48
CA LEU A 207 0.40 13.43 1.71
C LEU A 207 -0.19 12.26 2.50
N ASP A 208 0.27 12.08 3.74
CA ASP A 208 -0.25 11.09 4.67
C ASP A 208 -1.36 11.69 5.55
N ILE A 209 -2.34 10.88 5.91
CA ILE A 209 -3.45 11.27 6.76
C ILE A 209 -3.31 10.57 8.11
N ALA A 210 -3.16 11.33 9.18
CA ALA A 210 -3.11 10.79 10.54
C ALA A 210 -4.47 10.22 10.94
N ARG A 211 -4.54 8.91 11.13
CA ARG A 211 -5.73 8.16 11.55
C ARG A 211 -5.32 6.97 12.40
N PRO A 212 -6.11 6.60 13.41
CA PRO A 212 -5.88 5.39 14.18
C PRO A 212 -6.15 4.13 13.33
N VAL A 213 -5.47 3.04 13.65
CA VAL A 213 -5.72 1.75 12.99
C VAL A 213 -7.18 1.30 13.15
N THR A 214 -7.84 1.69 14.24
CA THR A 214 -9.27 1.45 14.49
C THR A 214 -10.16 2.06 13.41
N ALA A 215 -9.77 3.17 12.79
CA ALA A 215 -10.54 3.76 11.70
C ALA A 215 -10.70 2.80 10.51
N LEU A 216 -9.69 1.96 10.21
CA LEU A 216 -9.79 0.94 9.17
C LEU A 216 -10.54 -0.32 9.65
N THR A 217 -10.27 -0.79 10.87
CA THR A 217 -10.94 -1.99 11.40
C THR A 217 -12.44 -1.76 11.60
N ASP A 218 -12.82 -0.59 12.07
CA ASP A 218 -14.23 -0.21 12.24
C ASP A 218 -14.92 -0.03 10.88
N ALA A 219 -14.23 0.57 9.90
CA ALA A 219 -14.74 0.70 8.54
C ALA A 219 -15.00 -0.68 7.90
N PHE A 220 -14.08 -1.63 8.04
CA PHE A 220 -14.29 -3.00 7.55
C PHE A 220 -15.46 -3.69 8.24
N THR A 221 -15.57 -3.55 9.54
CA THR A 221 -16.69 -4.10 10.33
C THR A 221 -18.02 -3.48 9.89
N ALA A 222 -18.07 -2.15 9.73
CA ALA A 222 -19.26 -1.43 9.27
C ALA A 222 -19.64 -1.80 7.82
N ALA A 223 -18.68 -2.16 6.97
CA ALA A 223 -18.91 -2.67 5.62
C ALA A 223 -19.39 -4.14 5.58
N GLY A 224 -19.57 -4.79 6.73
CA GLY A 224 -20.05 -6.17 6.85
C GLY A 224 -18.96 -7.23 6.69
N LEU A 225 -17.69 -6.85 6.71
CA LEU A 225 -16.58 -7.81 6.78
C LEU A 225 -16.46 -8.35 8.21
N THR A 226 -15.99 -9.60 8.32
CA THR A 226 -15.85 -10.33 9.60
C THR A 226 -14.40 -10.73 9.84
N HIS A 227 -14.10 -11.29 11.03
CA HIS A 227 -12.75 -11.68 11.44
C HIS A 227 -11.73 -10.57 11.21
N VAL A 228 -12.16 -9.32 11.45
CA VAL A 228 -11.30 -8.14 11.31
C VAL A 228 -10.22 -8.19 12.39
N SER A 229 -8.97 -8.08 11.96
CA SER A 229 -7.82 -8.17 12.84
C SER A 229 -6.74 -7.18 12.40
N ALA A 230 -6.09 -6.52 13.34
CA ALA A 230 -4.94 -5.66 13.11
C ALA A 230 -3.74 -6.24 13.89
N THR A 231 -2.65 -6.50 13.17
CA THR A 231 -1.40 -7.01 13.75
C THR A 231 -0.28 -6.00 13.54
N SER A 232 0.35 -5.54 14.63
CA SER A 232 1.54 -4.69 14.54
C SER A 232 2.71 -5.46 13.96
N ILE A 233 3.40 -4.83 13.01
CA ILE A 233 4.67 -5.32 12.44
C ILE A 233 5.78 -4.27 12.55
N GLY A 234 5.52 -3.14 13.20
CA GLY A 234 6.46 -2.04 13.39
C GLY A 234 7.85 -2.45 13.89
N PRO A 235 7.98 -3.41 14.84
CA PRO A 235 9.31 -3.92 15.25
C PRO A 235 10.17 -4.48 14.11
N HIS A 236 9.53 -4.94 13.02
CA HIS A 236 10.20 -5.49 11.85
C HIS A 236 10.28 -4.51 10.67
N VAL A 237 9.79 -3.29 10.85
CA VAL A 237 9.81 -2.22 9.83
C VAL A 237 10.70 -1.08 10.28
N TRP A 238 10.35 -0.37 11.35
CA TRP A 238 10.91 0.94 11.68
C TRP A 238 12.40 0.94 12.04
N PRO A 239 12.94 0.04 12.90
CA PRO A 239 14.36 0.06 13.24
C PRO A 239 15.28 -0.20 12.03
N ALA A 240 14.87 -1.12 11.16
CA ALA A 240 15.66 -1.47 9.99
C ALA A 240 15.53 -0.42 8.87
N TRP A 241 14.32 0.15 8.69
CA TRP A 241 14.11 1.28 7.79
C TRP A 241 14.99 2.48 8.19
N ASP A 242 15.02 2.86 9.46
CA ASP A 242 15.88 3.93 9.96
C ASP A 242 17.36 3.63 9.69
N ARG A 243 17.81 2.39 9.95
CA ARG A 243 19.17 1.97 9.65
C ARG A 243 19.50 2.06 8.16
N TRP A 244 18.56 1.72 7.28
CA TRP A 244 18.69 1.89 5.83
C TRP A 244 18.85 3.36 5.46
N LEU A 245 18.03 4.25 6.04
CA LEU A 245 18.05 5.69 5.80
C LEU A 245 19.32 6.37 6.30
N ALA A 246 19.97 5.84 7.34
CA ALA A 246 21.21 6.36 7.91
C ALA A 246 22.37 6.42 6.91
N ARG A 247 22.24 5.83 5.72
CA ARG A 247 23.21 5.93 4.63
C ARG A 247 23.22 7.30 3.95
N TRP A 248 22.11 8.03 4.01
CA TRP A 248 21.93 9.33 3.32
C TRP A 248 21.62 10.48 4.27
N TRP A 249 21.05 10.20 5.44
CA TRP A 249 20.56 11.22 6.35
C TRP A 249 21.07 11.06 7.78
N THR A 250 21.35 12.21 8.40
CA THR A 250 21.68 12.29 9.83
C THR A 250 20.43 12.03 10.69
N PRO A 251 20.57 11.67 11.97
CA PRO A 251 19.45 11.37 12.87
C PRO A 251 18.37 12.45 12.97
N ASP A 252 18.76 13.72 12.78
CA ASP A 252 17.85 14.87 12.98
C ASP A 252 17.03 15.23 11.74
N THR A 253 17.08 14.43 10.67
CA THR A 253 16.31 14.67 9.45
C THR A 253 14.95 14.02 9.52
N TRP A 254 13.92 14.68 8.94
CA TRP A 254 12.55 14.23 9.01
C TRP A 254 12.32 12.77 8.52
N PRO A 255 13.00 12.22 7.47
CA PRO A 255 12.75 10.85 7.06
C PRO A 255 13.08 9.81 8.14
N ARG A 256 13.99 10.16 9.07
CA ARG A 256 14.38 9.30 10.18
C ARG A 256 13.43 9.43 11.40
N ASN A 257 12.57 10.43 11.43
CA ASN A 257 11.59 10.61 12.51
C ASN A 257 10.45 9.58 12.49
N PHE A 258 10.30 8.75 11.46
CA PHE A 258 9.39 7.60 11.53
C PHE A 258 9.73 6.66 12.70
N LEU A 259 11.02 6.34 12.88
CA LEU A 259 11.45 5.55 14.04
C LEU A 259 11.13 6.26 15.36
N ARG A 260 11.35 7.57 15.43
CA ARG A 260 11.03 8.36 16.62
C ARG A 260 9.53 8.35 16.92
N ALA A 261 8.67 8.57 15.93
CA ALA A 261 7.22 8.51 16.09
C ALA A 261 6.75 7.12 16.57
N TYR A 262 7.39 6.05 16.10
CA TYR A 262 7.15 4.70 16.59
C TYR A 262 7.60 4.51 18.05
N GLN A 263 8.80 4.95 18.40
CA GLN A 263 9.35 4.83 19.77
C GLN A 263 8.56 5.66 20.79
N GLU A 264 8.01 6.79 20.38
CA GLU A 264 7.13 7.63 21.21
C GLU A 264 5.69 7.06 21.31
N GLY A 265 5.40 5.94 20.66
CA GLY A 265 4.08 5.30 20.68
C GLY A 265 3.00 6.13 19.98
N ILE A 266 3.37 6.91 18.96
CA ILE A 266 2.45 7.77 18.19
C ILE A 266 1.98 7.05 16.92
N LEU A 267 2.91 6.39 16.23
CA LEU A 267 2.71 5.74 14.94
C LEU A 267 3.16 4.29 15.03
N ASP A 268 2.44 3.39 14.38
CA ASP A 268 2.91 2.01 14.22
C ASP A 268 2.52 1.48 12.84
N TYR A 269 3.14 0.38 12.43
CA TYR A 269 2.89 -0.27 11.16
C TYR A 269 2.06 -1.54 11.38
N TYR A 270 0.95 -1.66 10.64
CA TYR A 270 0.00 -2.75 10.83
C TYR A 270 -0.24 -3.53 9.54
N VAL A 271 -0.55 -4.82 9.70
CA VAL A 271 -1.29 -5.61 8.72
C VAL A 271 -2.70 -5.81 9.24
N VAL A 272 -3.68 -5.28 8.53
CA VAL A 272 -5.10 -5.42 8.82
C VAL A 272 -5.71 -6.42 7.87
N THR A 273 -6.39 -7.45 8.40
CA THR A 273 -7.08 -8.47 7.59
C THR A 273 -8.57 -8.49 7.91
N ALA A 274 -9.37 -8.87 6.91
CA ALA A 274 -10.82 -9.03 7.07
C ALA A 274 -11.35 -10.05 6.06
N ASP A 275 -12.41 -10.76 6.41
CA ASP A 275 -13.05 -11.78 5.56
C ASP A 275 -14.43 -11.31 5.09
N ARG A 276 -14.77 -11.52 3.81
CA ARG A 276 -16.14 -11.42 3.36
C ARG A 276 -16.91 -12.67 3.76
N PRO A 277 -18.04 -12.57 4.49
CA PRO A 277 -18.90 -13.73 4.82
C PRO A 277 -19.30 -14.53 3.58
N ARG A 278 -19.57 -15.84 3.77
CA ARG A 278 -20.06 -16.73 2.71
C ARG A 278 -21.52 -16.52 2.41
#